data_2e2f389633837137be132c20a76f762b
#
_entry.id   2e2f389633837137be132c20a76f762b
#
_cell.length_a   1.000
_cell.length_b   1.000
_cell.length_c   1.000
_cell.angle_alpha   90.00
_cell.angle_beta   90.00
_cell.angle_gamma   90.00
#
_symmetry.space_group_name_H-M   'P 1'
#
loop_
_entity.id
_entity.type
_entity.pdbx_description
1 polymer ?
#
loop_
_entity_poly.entity_id
_entity_poly.type
_entity_poly.pdbx_seq_one_letter_code
_entity_poly.pdbx_strand_id
1 'polypeptide(L)'
;DLQKGEGKYGVFGYGVPMGMGFGADEKNAKMNIFNIYQGGLTLGQREYYLDNDQTTADIRNAYKQFIVDMFKLFGFTEQQAQQKRDLIMRFETALALISKSQTELRDVEANYNKFTLKQFEADYPNIHLQQLCAAQGIQPQYIQEMIVGQPAFLAGLDKLLATQTADELRAYMEWDVINQAANYLSDDVRAVSFGFYSQTMRGAKEDQPRWKRATSQVEGMMGEALGRIYCEKYFPASSKKRMEELIGNLQVALTERIKAQTWMSEPTKKNALDKLAAFYVKVGYPNTWKDLSALTIDPQKSYYENMLSCVTFWSNEAIEKKAGKPVDRDEWHMTPQTVNAYYNPTTNEICFPAGILQYPFFDPKADDA
;
A
#
# COMPACT_ATOMS: atom_id res chain seq x y z
N ASP A 1 -1.82 1.46 -25.48
CA ASP A 1 -2.42 2.62 -24.80
C ASP A 1 -2.65 2.44 -23.30
N LEU A 2 -2.53 1.20 -22.75
CA LEU A 2 -2.29 0.95 -21.32
C LEU A 2 -1.13 1.76 -20.76
N GLN A 3 -0.18 2.11 -21.64
CA GLN A 3 1.06 2.78 -21.30
C GLN A 3 1.01 4.30 -21.50
N LYS A 4 0.05 4.76 -22.30
CA LYS A 4 -0.24 6.17 -22.48
C LYS A 4 -1.43 6.58 -21.62
N GLY A 5 -1.36 6.31 -20.33
CA GLY A 5 -2.14 7.04 -19.35
C GLY A 5 -1.80 8.50 -19.54
N GLU A 6 -2.25 9.05 -20.68
CA GLU A 6 -1.98 10.44 -21.01
C GLU A 6 -2.53 11.29 -19.92
N GLY A 7 -1.66 12.02 -19.38
CA GLY A 7 -2.01 13.16 -18.65
C GLY A 7 -2.11 12.97 -17.16
N LYS A 8 -2.79 13.87 -16.56
CA LYS A 8 -2.94 14.21 -15.15
C LYS A 8 -3.11 13.02 -14.16
N TYR A 9 -3.37 11.82 -14.64
CA TYR A 9 -3.76 10.66 -13.82
C TYR A 9 -2.80 9.46 -13.93
N GLY A 10 -1.74 9.53 -14.70
CA GLY A 10 -0.73 8.47 -14.86
C GLY A 10 0.03 8.13 -13.57
N VAL A 11 -0.09 8.97 -12.55
CA VAL A 11 0.51 8.81 -11.23
C VAL A 11 -0.08 7.64 -10.43
N PHE A 12 -1.27 7.15 -10.80
CA PHE A 12 -2.03 6.17 -10.02
C PHE A 12 -1.81 4.72 -10.41
N GLY A 13 -1.10 4.47 -11.52
CA GLY A 13 -0.95 3.12 -12.02
C GLY A 13 -2.28 2.47 -12.43
N TYR A 14 -3.30 3.26 -12.75
CA TYR A 14 -4.58 2.74 -13.25
C TYR A 14 -4.37 1.81 -14.44
N GLY A 15 -4.97 0.63 -14.36
CA GLY A 15 -4.88 -0.36 -15.42
C GLY A 15 -3.51 -1.03 -15.57
N VAL A 16 -2.57 -0.79 -14.68
CA VAL A 16 -1.27 -1.48 -14.68
C VAL A 16 -1.35 -2.70 -13.77
N PRO A 17 -1.25 -3.93 -14.31
CA PRO A 17 -1.43 -5.13 -13.52
C PRO A 17 -0.18 -5.54 -12.72
N MET A 18 0.54 -4.58 -12.19
CA MET A 18 1.70 -4.78 -11.31
C MET A 18 1.86 -3.60 -10.35
N GLY A 19 2.47 -3.84 -9.19
CA GLY A 19 2.85 -2.80 -8.25
C GLY A 19 4.24 -2.25 -8.55
N MET A 20 4.42 -0.94 -8.37
CA MET A 20 5.69 -0.25 -8.54
C MET A 20 5.87 0.82 -7.46
N GLY A 21 7.09 1.03 -6.99
CA GLY A 21 7.39 2.11 -6.06
C GLY A 21 8.82 2.10 -5.54
N PHE A 22 9.16 3.10 -4.73
CA PHE A 22 10.46 3.20 -4.08
C PHE A 22 10.35 2.76 -2.62
N GLY A 23 11.28 1.93 -2.18
CA GLY A 23 11.41 1.48 -0.80
C GLY A 23 12.85 1.16 -0.47
N ALA A 24 13.14 0.89 0.82
CA ALA A 24 14.48 0.51 1.24
C ALA A 24 14.94 -0.76 0.51
N ASP A 25 16.17 -0.78 0.04
CA ASP A 25 16.83 -1.98 -0.45
C ASP A 25 17.13 -2.90 0.74
N GLU A 26 16.54 -4.09 0.76
CA GLU A 26 16.64 -5.04 1.89
C GLU A 26 18.08 -5.52 2.13
N LYS A 27 18.95 -5.49 1.12
CA LYS A 27 20.38 -5.79 1.23
C LYS A 27 21.28 -4.53 1.38
N ASN A 28 20.70 -3.35 1.24
CA ASN A 28 21.34 -2.06 1.51
C ASN A 28 20.34 -1.08 2.14
N ALA A 29 19.89 -1.35 3.35
CA ALA A 29 18.84 -0.61 4.06
C ALA A 29 19.12 0.90 4.27
N LYS A 30 20.26 1.41 3.80
CA LYS A 30 20.58 2.85 3.82
C LYS A 30 20.06 3.61 2.59
N MET A 31 19.72 2.89 1.53
CA MET A 31 19.31 3.46 0.25
C MET A 31 17.92 2.97 -0.16
N ASN A 32 17.15 3.86 -0.76
CA ASN A 32 15.93 3.46 -1.46
C ASN A 32 16.28 2.92 -2.84
N ILE A 33 15.52 1.92 -3.27
CA ILE A 33 15.60 1.33 -4.61
C ILE A 33 14.20 1.23 -5.22
N PHE A 34 14.11 1.19 -6.54
CA PHE A 34 12.85 0.96 -7.24
C PHE A 34 12.45 -0.52 -7.11
N ASN A 35 11.20 -0.77 -6.78
CA ASN A 35 10.65 -2.11 -6.59
C ASN A 35 9.50 -2.35 -7.56
N ILE A 36 9.44 -3.57 -8.11
CA ILE A 36 8.34 -4.06 -8.95
C ILE A 36 7.85 -5.38 -8.38
N TYR A 37 6.55 -5.51 -8.22
CA TYR A 37 5.93 -6.72 -7.66
C TYR A 37 4.59 -7.03 -8.34
N GLN A 38 4.12 -8.29 -8.17
CA GLN A 38 2.83 -8.71 -8.71
C GLN A 38 1.68 -7.84 -8.23
N GLY A 39 0.66 -7.69 -9.08
CA GLY A 39 -0.53 -6.90 -8.78
C GLY A 39 -1.67 -7.19 -9.74
N GLY A 40 -2.66 -6.32 -9.79
CA GLY A 40 -3.72 -6.34 -10.79
C GLY A 40 -4.91 -7.26 -10.49
N LEU A 41 -4.93 -7.95 -9.34
CA LEU A 41 -6.08 -8.75 -8.93
C LEU A 41 -7.04 -7.91 -8.07
N THR A 42 -8.21 -7.60 -8.58
CA THR A 42 -9.22 -6.81 -7.85
C THR A 42 -9.64 -7.48 -6.53
N LEU A 43 -9.73 -8.80 -6.47
CA LEU A 43 -10.04 -9.57 -5.26
C LEU A 43 -8.82 -9.73 -4.32
N GLY A 44 -7.64 -9.24 -4.72
CA GLY A 44 -6.42 -9.17 -3.90
C GLY A 44 -5.63 -10.47 -3.79
N GLN A 45 -6.25 -11.64 -3.92
CA GLN A 45 -5.60 -12.94 -3.77
C GLN A 45 -5.98 -13.87 -4.92
N ARG A 46 -5.00 -14.69 -5.39
CA ARG A 46 -5.21 -15.64 -6.48
C ARG A 46 -6.26 -16.71 -6.15
N GLU A 47 -6.35 -17.10 -4.90
CA GLU A 47 -7.24 -18.13 -4.40
C GLU A 47 -8.71 -17.82 -4.71
N TYR A 48 -9.13 -16.55 -4.65
CA TYR A 48 -10.49 -16.15 -5.02
C TYR A 48 -10.87 -16.46 -6.47
N TYR A 49 -9.87 -16.56 -7.37
CA TYR A 49 -10.10 -16.88 -8.78
C TYR A 49 -9.99 -18.38 -9.07
N LEU A 50 -9.17 -19.11 -8.31
CA LEU A 50 -8.72 -20.46 -8.64
C LEU A 50 -9.36 -21.56 -7.79
N ASP A 51 -9.66 -21.29 -6.52
CA ASP A 51 -10.19 -22.28 -5.61
C ASP A 51 -11.67 -22.58 -5.88
N ASN A 52 -12.07 -23.84 -5.62
CA ASN A 52 -13.41 -24.36 -5.94
C ASN A 52 -14.27 -24.66 -4.71
N ASP A 53 -13.89 -24.20 -3.52
CA ASP A 53 -14.77 -24.27 -2.36
C ASP A 53 -15.98 -23.35 -2.52
N GLN A 54 -17.07 -23.65 -1.79
CA GLN A 54 -18.33 -22.94 -1.95
C GLN A 54 -18.22 -21.45 -1.62
N THR A 55 -17.51 -21.10 -0.56
CA THR A 55 -17.35 -19.70 -0.12
C THR A 55 -16.65 -18.87 -1.21
N THR A 56 -15.55 -19.38 -1.75
CA THR A 56 -14.80 -18.72 -2.83
C THR A 56 -15.63 -18.61 -4.11
N ALA A 57 -16.39 -19.68 -4.44
CA ALA A 57 -17.29 -19.65 -5.60
C ALA A 57 -18.41 -18.59 -5.43
N ASP A 58 -18.97 -18.46 -4.25
CA ASP A 58 -20.03 -17.46 -3.95
C ASP A 58 -19.47 -16.03 -4.05
N ILE A 59 -18.27 -15.77 -3.49
CA ILE A 59 -17.58 -14.47 -3.63
C ILE A 59 -17.31 -14.15 -5.10
N ARG A 60 -16.81 -15.11 -5.87
CA ARG A 60 -16.53 -14.95 -7.30
C ARG A 60 -17.80 -14.67 -8.12
N ASN A 61 -18.92 -15.29 -7.78
CA ASN A 61 -20.22 -15.02 -8.43
C ASN A 61 -20.75 -13.63 -8.05
N ALA A 62 -20.63 -13.23 -6.79
CA ALA A 62 -20.97 -11.89 -6.35
C ALA A 62 -20.11 -10.82 -7.02
N TYR A 63 -18.82 -11.08 -7.21
CA TYR A 63 -17.90 -10.21 -7.95
C TYR A 63 -18.31 -10.03 -9.41
N LYS A 64 -18.69 -11.10 -10.09
CA LYS A 64 -19.20 -11.02 -11.46
C LYS A 64 -20.44 -10.14 -11.55
N GLN A 65 -21.36 -10.25 -10.58
CA GLN A 65 -22.55 -9.41 -10.55
C GLN A 65 -22.20 -7.96 -10.25
N PHE A 66 -21.28 -7.72 -9.31
CA PHE A 66 -20.76 -6.39 -8.97
C PHE A 66 -20.20 -5.65 -10.20
N ILE A 67 -19.40 -6.33 -11.03
CA ILE A 67 -18.90 -5.74 -12.29
C ILE A 67 -20.05 -5.32 -13.20
N VAL A 68 -21.05 -6.19 -13.39
CA VAL A 68 -22.22 -5.90 -14.24
C VAL A 68 -22.99 -4.69 -13.74
N ASP A 69 -23.29 -4.66 -12.45
CA ASP A 69 -24.08 -3.59 -11.83
C ASP A 69 -23.35 -2.24 -11.93
N MET A 70 -22.03 -2.23 -11.72
CA MET A 70 -21.21 -1.04 -11.89
C MET A 70 -21.24 -0.52 -13.33
N PHE A 71 -20.96 -1.35 -14.33
CA PHE A 71 -21.00 -0.91 -15.73
C PHE A 71 -22.36 -0.38 -16.16
N LYS A 72 -23.46 -0.95 -15.64
CA LYS A 72 -24.82 -0.44 -15.89
C LYS A 72 -25.02 0.98 -15.37
N LEU A 73 -24.48 1.30 -14.18
CA LEU A 73 -24.51 2.66 -13.63
C LEU A 73 -23.75 3.66 -14.50
N PHE A 74 -22.74 3.19 -15.25
CA PHE A 74 -21.99 4.00 -16.22
C PHE A 74 -22.60 4.00 -17.63
N GLY A 75 -23.86 3.56 -17.79
CA GLY A 75 -24.64 3.69 -19.01
C GLY A 75 -24.46 2.55 -20.02
N PHE A 76 -23.78 1.46 -19.67
CA PHE A 76 -23.71 0.27 -20.52
C PHE A 76 -25.01 -0.54 -20.43
N THR A 77 -25.41 -1.16 -21.54
CA THR A 77 -26.51 -2.11 -21.53
C THR A 77 -26.13 -3.36 -20.73
N GLU A 78 -27.14 -4.12 -20.28
CA GLU A 78 -26.92 -5.41 -19.60
C GLU A 78 -26.00 -6.34 -20.40
N GLN A 79 -26.24 -6.46 -21.71
CA GLN A 79 -25.41 -7.30 -22.58
C GLN A 79 -23.95 -6.81 -22.66
N GLN A 80 -23.74 -5.51 -22.81
CA GLN A 80 -22.40 -4.93 -22.85
C GLN A 80 -21.66 -5.12 -21.51
N ALA A 81 -22.35 -4.90 -20.39
CA ALA A 81 -21.80 -5.09 -19.05
C ALA A 81 -21.39 -6.56 -18.81
N GLN A 82 -22.22 -7.50 -19.25
CA GLN A 82 -21.88 -8.94 -19.18
C GLN A 82 -20.67 -9.30 -20.05
N GLN A 83 -20.57 -8.76 -21.24
CA GLN A 83 -19.41 -8.97 -22.12
C GLN A 83 -18.12 -8.43 -21.45
N LYS A 84 -18.16 -7.21 -20.89
CA LYS A 84 -17.01 -6.64 -20.17
C LYS A 84 -16.63 -7.47 -18.94
N ARG A 85 -17.61 -7.91 -18.14
CA ARG A 85 -17.38 -8.82 -17.03
C ARG A 85 -16.61 -10.09 -17.47
N ASP A 86 -17.02 -10.71 -18.59
CA ASP A 86 -16.38 -11.93 -19.05
C ASP A 86 -14.93 -11.70 -19.52
N LEU A 87 -14.65 -10.54 -20.16
CA LEU A 87 -13.31 -10.13 -20.53
C LEU A 87 -12.43 -9.88 -19.29
N ILE A 88 -12.95 -9.15 -18.31
CA ILE A 88 -12.26 -8.84 -17.03
C ILE A 88 -11.95 -10.15 -16.29
N MET A 89 -12.95 -11.00 -16.10
CA MET A 89 -12.77 -12.27 -15.39
C MET A 89 -11.74 -13.18 -16.06
N ARG A 90 -11.68 -13.20 -17.38
CA ARG A 90 -10.68 -13.95 -18.13
C ARG A 90 -9.28 -13.41 -17.90
N PHE A 91 -9.10 -12.10 -17.98
CA PHE A 91 -7.81 -11.45 -17.76
C PHE A 91 -7.31 -11.61 -16.32
N GLU A 92 -8.17 -11.33 -15.33
CA GLU A 92 -7.79 -11.48 -13.91
C GLU A 92 -7.54 -12.93 -13.51
N THR A 93 -8.27 -13.90 -14.10
CA THR A 93 -7.99 -15.32 -13.89
C THR A 93 -6.62 -15.70 -14.48
N ALA A 94 -6.27 -15.16 -15.65
CA ALA A 94 -4.95 -15.38 -16.23
C ALA A 94 -3.84 -14.77 -15.37
N LEU A 95 -4.06 -13.57 -14.78
CA LEU A 95 -3.14 -12.98 -13.80
C LEU A 95 -3.04 -13.83 -12.52
N ALA A 96 -4.15 -14.37 -12.03
CA ALA A 96 -4.15 -15.24 -10.85
C ALA A 96 -3.33 -16.52 -11.05
N LEU A 97 -3.38 -17.10 -12.25
CA LEU A 97 -2.60 -18.30 -12.57
C LEU A 97 -1.08 -18.08 -12.51
N ILE A 98 -0.61 -16.88 -12.82
CA ILE A 98 0.82 -16.53 -12.77
C ILE A 98 1.24 -15.88 -11.44
N SER A 99 0.29 -15.54 -10.57
CA SER A 99 0.57 -14.91 -9.28
C SER A 99 1.01 -15.91 -8.22
N LYS A 100 1.89 -15.51 -7.32
CA LYS A 100 2.21 -16.23 -6.08
C LYS A 100 1.09 -16.06 -5.05
N SER A 101 0.96 -17.06 -4.17
CA SER A 101 0.08 -17.01 -2.99
C SER A 101 0.59 -16.02 -1.94
N GLN A 102 -0.29 -15.63 -1.00
CA GLN A 102 0.08 -14.75 0.11
C GLN A 102 1.19 -15.34 1.00
N THR A 103 1.27 -16.66 1.11
CA THR A 103 2.33 -17.34 1.86
C THR A 103 3.68 -17.21 1.15
N GLU A 104 3.72 -17.42 -0.16
CA GLU A 104 4.94 -17.29 -0.96
C GLU A 104 5.47 -15.86 -1.02
N LEU A 105 4.58 -14.86 -0.93
CA LEU A 105 4.97 -13.44 -0.88
C LEU A 105 5.68 -13.05 0.42
N ARG A 106 5.64 -13.88 1.48
CA ARG A 106 6.34 -13.61 2.74
C ARG A 106 7.79 -14.07 2.74
N ASP A 107 8.20 -14.82 1.75
CA ASP A 107 9.60 -15.25 1.61
C ASP A 107 10.45 -14.10 1.04
N VAL A 108 11.10 -13.38 1.94
CA VAL A 108 11.90 -12.19 1.63
C VAL A 108 13.05 -12.52 0.67
N GLU A 109 13.76 -13.63 0.90
CA GLU A 109 14.89 -14.04 0.05
C GLU A 109 14.44 -14.42 -1.36
N ALA A 110 13.35 -15.17 -1.50
CA ALA A 110 12.80 -15.57 -2.79
C ALA A 110 12.21 -14.37 -3.57
N ASN A 111 11.82 -13.30 -2.87
CA ASN A 111 11.27 -12.09 -3.48
C ASN A 111 12.32 -10.97 -3.67
N TYR A 112 13.59 -11.20 -3.35
CA TYR A 112 14.67 -10.27 -3.60
C TYR A 112 15.46 -10.65 -4.86
N ASN A 113 15.09 -10.08 -6.00
CA ASN A 113 15.76 -10.33 -7.28
C ASN A 113 16.20 -9.00 -7.90
N LYS A 114 17.50 -8.71 -7.88
CA LYS A 114 18.05 -7.47 -8.40
C LYS A 114 18.22 -7.53 -9.90
N PHE A 115 17.65 -6.57 -10.61
CA PHE A 115 17.71 -6.39 -12.05
C PHE A 115 18.32 -5.05 -12.41
N THR A 116 19.02 -4.99 -13.53
CA THR A 116 19.27 -3.73 -14.22
C THR A 116 18.11 -3.44 -15.18
N LEU A 117 17.89 -2.15 -15.51
CA LEU A 117 16.88 -1.76 -16.50
C LEU A 117 17.08 -2.49 -17.83
N LYS A 118 18.33 -2.62 -18.29
CA LYS A 118 18.67 -3.35 -19.53
C LYS A 118 18.26 -4.83 -19.49
N GLN A 119 18.48 -5.50 -18.35
CA GLN A 119 18.03 -6.89 -18.17
C GLN A 119 16.52 -6.99 -18.18
N PHE A 120 15.86 -6.08 -17.43
CA PHE A 120 14.40 -6.05 -17.37
C PHE A 120 13.75 -5.89 -18.75
N GLU A 121 14.22 -4.96 -19.56
CA GLU A 121 13.69 -4.71 -20.91
C GLU A 121 14.02 -5.84 -21.90
N ALA A 122 15.13 -6.55 -21.69
CA ALA A 122 15.47 -7.71 -22.50
C ALA A 122 14.59 -8.92 -22.15
N ASP A 123 14.30 -9.13 -20.84
CA ASP A 123 13.53 -10.27 -20.36
C ASP A 123 12.00 -10.06 -20.49
N TYR A 124 11.53 -8.79 -20.45
CA TYR A 124 10.12 -8.40 -20.46
C TYR A 124 9.82 -7.27 -21.46
N PRO A 125 10.03 -7.51 -22.78
CA PRO A 125 9.96 -6.45 -23.80
C PRO A 125 8.58 -5.85 -24.02
N ASN A 126 7.49 -6.55 -23.66
CA ASN A 126 6.12 -6.07 -23.84
C ASN A 126 5.62 -5.20 -22.65
N ILE A 127 6.36 -5.14 -21.53
CA ILE A 127 5.96 -4.34 -20.36
C ILE A 127 6.26 -2.84 -20.57
N HIS A 128 7.26 -2.49 -21.39
CA HIS A 128 7.67 -1.10 -21.68
C HIS A 128 7.89 -0.22 -20.44
N LEU A 129 8.66 -0.72 -19.49
CA LEU A 129 8.83 -0.12 -18.15
C LEU A 129 9.20 1.36 -18.17
N GLN A 130 10.13 1.77 -19.05
CA GLN A 130 10.53 3.18 -19.11
C GLN A 130 9.37 4.12 -19.48
N GLN A 131 8.47 3.67 -20.36
CA GLN A 131 7.30 4.47 -20.77
C GLN A 131 6.29 4.56 -19.60
N LEU A 132 6.06 3.47 -18.86
CA LEU A 132 5.21 3.46 -17.68
C LEU A 132 5.77 4.40 -16.60
N CYS A 133 7.06 4.32 -16.31
CA CYS A 133 7.72 5.17 -15.33
C CYS A 133 7.69 6.64 -15.75
N ALA A 134 7.95 6.93 -17.01
CA ALA A 134 7.91 8.32 -17.54
C ALA A 134 6.50 8.93 -17.43
N ALA A 135 5.44 8.14 -17.68
CA ALA A 135 4.06 8.57 -17.50
C ALA A 135 3.72 8.91 -16.03
N GLN A 136 4.44 8.31 -15.08
CA GLN A 136 4.31 8.59 -13.64
C GLN A 136 5.31 9.66 -13.13
N GLY A 137 6.06 10.31 -14.02
CA GLY A 137 7.07 11.31 -13.64
C GLY A 137 8.38 10.74 -13.09
N ILE A 138 8.58 9.42 -13.16
CA ILE A 138 9.79 8.76 -12.71
C ILE A 138 10.87 8.85 -13.78
N GLN A 139 12.01 9.49 -13.44
CA GLN A 139 13.12 9.68 -14.37
C GLN A 139 13.92 8.38 -14.59
N PRO A 140 14.46 8.13 -15.80
CA PRO A 140 15.18 6.90 -16.13
C PRO A 140 16.38 6.59 -15.23
N GLN A 141 17.08 7.62 -14.72
CA GLN A 141 18.21 7.43 -13.83
C GLN A 141 17.85 6.75 -12.49
N TYR A 142 16.60 6.83 -12.04
CA TYR A 142 16.15 6.25 -10.79
C TYR A 142 15.72 4.78 -10.89
N ILE A 143 15.63 4.25 -12.11
CA ILE A 143 15.24 2.86 -12.39
C ILE A 143 16.36 2.04 -13.07
N GLN A 144 17.62 2.51 -13.00
CA GLN A 144 18.75 1.78 -13.57
C GLN A 144 19.00 0.44 -12.90
N GLU A 145 18.71 0.35 -11.61
CA GLU A 145 18.65 -0.88 -10.81
C GLU A 145 17.32 -0.95 -10.09
N MET A 146 16.79 -2.16 -9.94
CA MET A 146 15.51 -2.41 -9.29
C MET A 146 15.45 -3.78 -8.64
N ILE A 147 14.54 -3.95 -7.69
CA ILE A 147 14.16 -5.25 -7.16
C ILE A 147 12.90 -5.71 -7.87
N VAL A 148 12.96 -6.90 -8.46
CA VAL A 148 11.80 -7.60 -9.01
C VAL A 148 11.39 -8.66 -8.02
N GLY A 149 10.25 -8.46 -7.35
CA GLY A 149 9.77 -9.39 -6.32
C GLY A 149 9.42 -10.76 -6.90
N GLN A 150 8.73 -10.78 -8.04
CA GLN A 150 8.24 -12.03 -8.63
C GLN A 150 8.58 -12.11 -10.13
N PRO A 151 9.82 -12.51 -10.51
CA PRO A 151 10.24 -12.60 -11.92
C PRO A 151 9.35 -13.50 -12.77
N ALA A 152 8.87 -14.62 -12.22
CA ALA A 152 7.98 -15.53 -12.93
C ALA A 152 6.62 -14.90 -13.25
N PHE A 153 6.08 -14.05 -12.36
CA PHE A 153 4.87 -13.28 -12.63
C PHE A 153 5.09 -12.31 -13.79
N LEU A 154 6.22 -11.55 -13.79
CA LEU A 154 6.50 -10.60 -14.86
C LEU A 154 6.72 -11.29 -16.21
N ALA A 155 7.35 -12.46 -16.22
CA ALA A 155 7.47 -13.26 -17.44
C ALA A 155 6.10 -13.75 -17.97
N GLY A 156 5.19 -14.10 -17.07
CA GLY A 156 3.80 -14.43 -17.41
C GLY A 156 3.01 -13.21 -17.89
N LEU A 157 3.16 -12.08 -17.21
CA LEU A 157 2.51 -10.83 -17.58
C LEU A 157 2.98 -10.32 -18.95
N ASP A 158 4.27 -10.38 -19.24
CA ASP A 158 4.84 -10.01 -20.54
C ASP A 158 4.19 -10.79 -21.67
N LYS A 159 4.03 -12.12 -21.48
CA LYS A 159 3.33 -12.99 -22.45
C LYS A 159 1.84 -12.66 -22.58
N LEU A 160 1.17 -12.37 -21.46
CA LEU A 160 -0.24 -11.96 -21.47
C LEU A 160 -0.41 -10.67 -22.28
N LEU A 161 0.42 -9.64 -22.04
CA LEU A 161 0.37 -8.39 -22.78
C LEU A 161 0.60 -8.55 -24.27
N ALA A 162 1.42 -9.52 -24.67
CA ALA A 162 1.67 -9.83 -26.08
C ALA A 162 0.50 -10.58 -26.77
N THR A 163 -0.35 -11.27 -26.01
CA THR A 163 -1.36 -12.20 -26.55
C THR A 163 -2.81 -11.77 -26.31
N GLN A 164 -3.05 -10.88 -25.35
CA GLN A 164 -4.39 -10.40 -25.04
C GLN A 164 -4.91 -9.44 -26.12
N THR A 165 -6.20 -9.47 -26.33
CA THR A 165 -6.85 -8.54 -27.27
C THR A 165 -6.93 -7.11 -26.68
N ALA A 166 -6.99 -6.12 -27.56
CA ALA A 166 -7.20 -4.74 -27.14
C ALA A 166 -8.50 -4.55 -26.35
N ASP A 167 -9.53 -5.33 -26.63
CA ASP A 167 -10.83 -5.25 -25.92
C ASP A 167 -10.72 -5.80 -24.49
N GLU A 168 -9.95 -6.87 -24.26
CA GLU A 168 -9.69 -7.40 -22.92
C GLU A 168 -8.93 -6.39 -22.07
N LEU A 169 -7.85 -5.83 -22.61
CA LEU A 169 -7.05 -4.83 -21.92
C LEU A 169 -7.86 -3.56 -21.62
N ARG A 170 -8.66 -3.10 -22.59
CA ARG A 170 -9.54 -1.94 -22.40
C ARG A 170 -10.60 -2.21 -21.33
N ALA A 171 -11.25 -3.37 -21.34
CA ALA A 171 -12.26 -3.73 -20.34
C ALA A 171 -11.66 -3.77 -18.93
N TYR A 172 -10.45 -4.33 -18.78
CA TYR A 172 -9.73 -4.35 -17.51
C TYR A 172 -9.38 -2.94 -17.01
N MET A 173 -8.86 -2.06 -17.89
CA MET A 173 -8.53 -0.67 -17.52
C MET A 173 -9.76 0.13 -17.12
N GLU A 174 -10.84 0.04 -17.90
CA GLU A 174 -12.10 0.71 -17.57
C GLU A 174 -12.63 0.24 -16.22
N TRP A 175 -12.55 -1.06 -15.95
CA TRP A 175 -12.94 -1.63 -14.68
C TRP A 175 -12.10 -1.10 -13.52
N ASP A 176 -10.79 -1.09 -13.68
CA ASP A 176 -9.88 -0.61 -12.64
C ASP A 176 -10.15 0.85 -12.28
N VAL A 177 -10.35 1.73 -13.27
CA VAL A 177 -10.71 3.14 -13.07
C VAL A 177 -12.05 3.27 -12.35
N ILE A 178 -13.09 2.57 -12.82
CA ILE A 178 -14.44 2.62 -12.23
C ILE A 178 -14.39 2.15 -10.78
N ASN A 179 -13.74 1.02 -10.53
CA ASN A 179 -13.68 0.41 -9.21
C ASN A 179 -12.93 1.26 -8.20
N GLN A 180 -11.79 1.83 -8.57
CA GLN A 180 -11.02 2.72 -7.70
C GLN A 180 -11.74 4.05 -7.43
N ALA A 181 -12.50 4.57 -8.39
CA ALA A 181 -13.26 5.80 -8.25
C ALA A 181 -14.55 5.65 -7.42
N ALA A 182 -15.08 4.44 -7.29
CA ALA A 182 -16.44 4.17 -6.80
C ALA A 182 -16.82 4.87 -5.49
N ASN A 183 -15.89 4.95 -4.53
CA ASN A 183 -16.13 5.57 -3.23
C ASN A 183 -16.15 7.10 -3.25
N TYR A 184 -15.80 7.72 -4.37
CA TYR A 184 -15.70 9.17 -4.55
C TYR A 184 -16.75 9.73 -5.50
N LEU A 185 -17.66 8.86 -5.98
CA LEU A 185 -18.73 9.19 -6.93
C LEU A 185 -20.08 9.28 -6.22
N SER A 186 -21.17 9.14 -6.99
CA SER A 186 -22.54 9.24 -6.49
C SER A 186 -22.92 8.14 -5.49
N ASP A 187 -23.97 8.38 -4.72
CA ASP A 187 -24.41 7.46 -3.66
C ASP A 187 -24.87 6.09 -4.20
N ASP A 188 -25.41 6.00 -5.41
CA ASP A 188 -25.78 4.75 -6.08
C ASP A 188 -24.54 3.91 -6.44
N VAL A 189 -23.50 4.52 -7.04
CA VAL A 189 -22.23 3.85 -7.33
C VAL A 189 -21.57 3.35 -6.04
N ARG A 190 -21.53 4.20 -5.02
CA ARG A 190 -20.99 3.85 -3.71
C ARG A 190 -21.80 2.74 -3.02
N ALA A 191 -23.13 2.73 -3.15
CA ALA A 191 -23.99 1.69 -2.57
C ALA A 191 -23.69 0.31 -3.17
N VAL A 192 -23.48 0.22 -4.47
CA VAL A 192 -23.10 -1.03 -5.16
C VAL A 192 -21.71 -1.48 -4.70
N SER A 193 -20.73 -0.57 -4.58
CA SER A 193 -19.41 -0.86 -4.04
C SER A 193 -19.48 -1.36 -2.58
N PHE A 194 -20.27 -0.72 -1.72
CA PHE A 194 -20.48 -1.14 -0.34
C PHE A 194 -21.10 -2.54 -0.26
N GLY A 195 -22.10 -2.85 -1.10
CA GLY A 195 -22.75 -4.16 -1.18
C GLY A 195 -21.74 -5.28 -1.44
N PHE A 196 -20.78 -5.06 -2.31
CA PHE A 196 -19.76 -6.04 -2.58
C PHE A 196 -18.65 -6.04 -1.50
N TYR A 197 -17.91 -4.95 -1.34
CA TYR A 197 -16.70 -4.95 -0.49
C TYR A 197 -17.00 -5.03 1.01
N SER A 198 -18.10 -4.45 1.46
CA SER A 198 -18.41 -4.41 2.89
C SER A 198 -19.39 -5.49 3.31
N GLN A 199 -20.49 -5.66 2.58
CA GLN A 199 -21.50 -6.67 2.95
C GLN A 199 -21.03 -8.09 2.55
N THR A 200 -20.70 -8.31 1.29
CA THR A 200 -20.33 -9.65 0.80
C THR A 200 -18.97 -10.10 1.33
N MET A 201 -17.93 -9.27 1.20
CA MET A 201 -16.57 -9.66 1.56
C MET A 201 -16.28 -9.61 3.06
N ARG A 202 -16.93 -8.72 3.81
CA ARG A 202 -16.64 -8.49 5.25
C ARG A 202 -17.81 -8.75 6.19
N GLY A 203 -19.01 -9.07 5.68
CA GLY A 203 -20.19 -9.35 6.50
C GLY A 203 -20.78 -8.14 7.20
N ALA A 204 -20.48 -6.91 6.76
CA ALA A 204 -21.09 -5.71 7.32
C ALA A 204 -22.59 -5.68 7.08
N LYS A 205 -23.37 -5.33 8.11
CA LYS A 205 -24.83 -5.25 7.99
C LYS A 205 -25.30 -3.88 7.49
N GLU A 206 -24.64 -2.83 7.95
CA GLU A 206 -24.98 -1.42 7.68
C GLU A 206 -23.72 -0.63 7.35
N ASP A 207 -23.89 0.42 6.54
CA ASP A 207 -22.82 1.34 6.24
C ASP A 207 -22.58 2.30 7.42
N GLN A 208 -21.36 2.78 7.50
CA GLN A 208 -21.01 3.78 8.52
C GLN A 208 -21.73 5.11 8.25
N PRO A 209 -22.11 5.84 9.31
CA PRO A 209 -22.64 7.20 9.17
C PRO A 209 -21.71 8.09 8.34
N ARG A 210 -22.30 9.00 7.56
CA ARG A 210 -21.55 9.89 6.66
C ARG A 210 -20.37 10.60 7.34
N TRP A 211 -20.54 11.08 8.57
CA TRP A 211 -19.47 11.76 9.29
C TRP A 211 -18.25 10.87 9.58
N LYS A 212 -18.48 9.58 9.89
CA LYS A 212 -17.37 8.62 10.08
C LYS A 212 -16.62 8.38 8.77
N ARG A 213 -17.35 8.19 7.68
CA ARG A 213 -16.76 8.04 6.35
C ARG A 213 -15.96 9.27 5.95
N ALA A 214 -16.50 10.47 6.15
CA ALA A 214 -15.80 11.71 5.86
C ALA A 214 -14.52 11.84 6.70
N THR A 215 -14.57 11.53 7.99
CA THR A 215 -13.38 11.51 8.85
C THR A 215 -12.34 10.50 8.35
N SER A 216 -12.75 9.30 7.96
CA SER A 216 -11.83 8.29 7.42
C SER A 216 -11.18 8.73 6.10
N GLN A 217 -11.88 9.51 5.27
CA GLN A 217 -11.31 10.06 4.04
C GLN A 217 -10.27 11.16 4.34
N VAL A 218 -10.56 12.05 5.28
CA VAL A 218 -9.58 13.05 5.76
C VAL A 218 -8.35 12.35 6.36
N GLU A 219 -8.56 11.29 7.13
CA GLU A 219 -7.50 10.42 7.66
C GLU A 219 -6.62 9.86 6.55
N GLY A 220 -7.23 9.26 5.53
CA GLY A 220 -6.49 8.66 4.41
C GLY A 220 -5.73 9.66 3.53
N MET A 221 -6.26 10.89 3.40
CA MET A 221 -5.69 11.90 2.50
C MET A 221 -4.76 12.90 3.20
N MET A 222 -5.04 13.25 4.45
CA MET A 222 -4.33 14.28 5.23
C MET A 222 -4.10 13.82 6.68
N GLY A 223 -3.88 12.53 6.90
CA GLY A 223 -3.86 11.93 8.22
C GLY A 223 -2.84 12.54 9.18
N GLU A 224 -1.69 12.96 8.69
CA GLU A 224 -0.68 13.56 9.55
C GLU A 224 -1.08 14.98 10.01
N ALA A 225 -1.75 15.76 9.16
CA ALA A 225 -2.31 17.05 9.59
C ALA A 225 -3.41 16.89 10.65
N LEU A 226 -4.30 15.88 10.45
CA LEU A 226 -5.29 15.51 11.46
C LEU A 226 -4.62 15.01 12.74
N GLY A 227 -3.55 14.24 12.61
CA GLY A 227 -2.74 13.72 13.72
C GLY A 227 -2.11 14.83 14.56
N ARG A 228 -1.68 15.91 13.94
CA ARG A 228 -1.17 17.09 14.67
C ARG A 228 -2.25 17.68 15.58
N ILE A 229 -3.46 17.92 15.06
CA ILE A 229 -4.59 18.43 15.84
C ILE A 229 -4.97 17.46 16.96
N TYR A 230 -4.96 16.15 16.67
CA TYR A 230 -5.22 15.10 17.66
C TYR A 230 -4.20 15.16 18.80
N CYS A 231 -2.91 15.23 18.50
CA CYS A 231 -1.85 15.24 19.51
C CYS A 231 -1.88 16.51 20.36
N GLU A 232 -2.09 17.66 19.76
CA GLU A 232 -2.22 18.95 20.49
C GLU A 232 -3.36 18.88 21.52
N LYS A 233 -4.45 18.14 21.21
CA LYS A 233 -5.62 18.06 22.08
C LYS A 233 -5.57 16.91 23.10
N TYR A 234 -5.01 15.75 22.73
CA TYR A 234 -5.19 14.52 23.50
C TYR A 234 -3.90 13.83 23.94
N PHE A 235 -2.74 14.26 23.46
CA PHE A 235 -1.47 13.60 23.76
C PHE A 235 -0.40 14.61 24.22
N PRO A 236 -0.32 14.93 25.51
CA PRO A 236 0.64 15.89 26.04
C PRO A 236 2.07 15.37 25.96
N ALA A 237 3.04 16.30 25.87
CA ALA A 237 4.46 15.97 25.82
C ALA A 237 4.95 15.15 27.02
N SER A 238 4.30 15.27 28.17
CA SER A 238 4.59 14.44 29.35
C SER A 238 4.31 12.96 29.12
N SER A 239 3.27 12.60 28.38
CA SER A 239 2.96 11.21 28.02
C SER A 239 4.01 10.64 27.04
N LYS A 240 4.47 11.45 26.08
CA LYS A 240 5.57 11.08 25.18
C LYS A 240 6.82 10.76 25.99
N LYS A 241 7.24 11.68 26.86
CA LYS A 241 8.42 11.49 27.71
C LYS A 241 8.30 10.24 28.59
N ARG A 242 7.12 10.04 29.20
CA ARG A 242 6.89 8.86 30.05
C ARG A 242 7.02 7.54 29.31
N MET A 243 6.52 7.47 28.08
CA MET A 243 6.69 6.29 27.24
C MET A 243 8.13 6.09 26.76
N GLU A 244 8.85 7.18 26.46
CA GLU A 244 10.28 7.11 26.12
C GLU A 244 11.11 6.57 27.29
N GLU A 245 10.81 6.98 28.54
CA GLU A 245 11.42 6.45 29.76
C GLU A 245 11.14 4.95 29.94
N LEU A 246 9.89 4.51 29.76
CA LEU A 246 9.49 3.11 29.81
C LEU A 246 10.25 2.26 28.79
N ILE A 247 10.35 2.73 27.54
CA ILE A 247 11.11 2.01 26.51
C ILE A 247 12.59 1.96 26.87
N GLY A 248 13.16 3.03 27.41
CA GLY A 248 14.55 3.05 27.89
C GLY A 248 14.79 1.99 28.98
N ASN A 249 13.86 1.84 29.94
CA ASN A 249 13.92 0.82 30.98
C ASN A 249 13.82 -0.61 30.38
N LEU A 250 12.94 -0.81 29.37
CA LEU A 250 12.86 -2.09 28.65
C LEU A 250 14.14 -2.43 27.90
N GLN A 251 14.82 -1.44 27.31
CA GLN A 251 16.10 -1.65 26.63
C GLN A 251 17.21 -2.04 27.62
N VAL A 252 17.25 -1.45 28.80
CA VAL A 252 18.18 -1.84 29.88
C VAL A 252 17.91 -3.28 30.33
N ALA A 253 16.67 -3.62 30.63
CA ALA A 253 16.28 -4.98 31.04
C ALA A 253 16.59 -6.02 29.96
N LEU A 254 16.34 -5.69 28.68
CA LEU A 254 16.67 -6.58 27.55
C LEU A 254 18.20 -6.75 27.39
N THR A 255 18.98 -5.68 27.59
CA THR A 255 20.45 -5.74 27.60
C THR A 255 20.97 -6.73 28.65
N GLU A 256 20.47 -6.65 29.87
CA GLU A 256 20.82 -7.58 30.96
C GLU A 256 20.44 -9.03 30.63
N ARG A 257 19.24 -9.24 30.09
CA ARG A 257 18.77 -10.56 29.67
C ARG A 257 19.62 -11.15 28.55
N ILE A 258 20.03 -10.39 27.55
CA ILE A 258 20.90 -10.84 26.46
C ILE A 258 22.26 -11.28 27.03
N LYS A 259 22.86 -10.47 27.91
CA LYS A 259 24.14 -10.80 28.56
C LYS A 259 24.08 -12.09 29.38
N ALA A 260 22.97 -12.33 30.07
CA ALA A 260 22.75 -13.49 30.94
C ALA A 260 22.43 -14.79 30.17
N GLN A 261 22.17 -14.77 28.84
CA GLN A 261 21.82 -15.99 28.11
C GLN A 261 22.98 -16.98 28.05
N THR A 262 22.70 -18.24 28.37
CA THR A 262 23.71 -19.32 28.37
C THR A 262 23.79 -20.08 27.04
N TRP A 263 22.74 -20.01 26.22
CA TRP A 263 22.67 -20.68 24.91
C TRP A 263 23.27 -19.84 23.76
N MET A 264 23.45 -18.54 23.96
CA MET A 264 24.05 -17.65 22.98
C MET A 264 25.59 -17.64 23.09
N SER A 265 26.28 -17.74 21.96
CA SER A 265 27.73 -17.49 21.91
C SER A 265 28.06 -16.01 22.18
N GLU A 266 29.27 -15.71 22.65
CA GLU A 266 29.70 -14.32 22.89
C GLU A 266 29.64 -13.43 21.63
N PRO A 267 30.05 -13.91 20.42
CA PRO A 267 29.84 -13.12 19.20
C PRO A 267 28.37 -12.85 18.91
N THR A 268 27.47 -13.80 19.15
CA THR A 268 26.02 -13.63 18.96
C THR A 268 25.45 -12.62 19.94
N LYS A 269 25.84 -12.66 21.22
CA LYS A 269 25.46 -11.66 22.23
C LYS A 269 25.89 -10.27 21.81
N LYS A 270 27.17 -10.13 21.36
CA LYS A 270 27.67 -8.85 20.86
C LYS A 270 26.82 -8.31 19.73
N ASN A 271 26.52 -9.11 18.71
CA ASN A 271 25.68 -8.68 17.59
C ASN A 271 24.25 -8.30 18.03
N ALA A 272 23.67 -9.02 18.98
CA ALA A 272 22.36 -8.70 19.55
C ALA A 272 22.36 -7.38 20.31
N LEU A 273 23.43 -7.09 21.08
CA LEU A 273 23.60 -5.82 21.79
C LEU A 273 23.86 -4.67 20.83
N ASP A 274 24.66 -4.86 19.78
CA ASP A 274 24.90 -3.87 18.74
C ASP A 274 23.59 -3.53 18.01
N LYS A 275 22.76 -4.53 17.70
CA LYS A 275 21.42 -4.33 17.12
C LYS A 275 20.50 -3.54 18.05
N LEU A 276 20.48 -3.87 19.35
CA LEU A 276 19.69 -3.17 20.35
C LEU A 276 20.13 -1.72 20.51
N ALA A 277 21.45 -1.44 20.49
CA ALA A 277 21.98 -0.09 20.57
C ALA A 277 21.62 0.77 19.33
N ALA A 278 21.46 0.13 18.16
CA ALA A 278 21.07 0.79 16.92
C ALA A 278 19.52 0.92 16.74
N PHE A 279 18.75 0.54 17.77
CA PHE A 279 17.30 0.51 17.72
C PHE A 279 16.74 1.94 17.70
N TYR A 280 15.90 2.23 16.72
CA TYR A 280 15.29 3.54 16.55
C TYR A 280 13.88 3.56 17.13
N VAL A 281 13.60 4.50 18.03
CA VAL A 281 12.35 4.55 18.77
C VAL A 281 11.55 5.77 18.35
N LYS A 282 10.30 5.56 17.93
CA LYS A 282 9.32 6.59 17.57
C LYS A 282 8.14 6.53 18.52
N VAL A 283 7.85 7.64 19.22
CA VAL A 283 6.79 7.71 20.23
C VAL A 283 5.87 8.91 19.97
N GLY A 284 4.59 8.63 19.97
CA GLY A 284 3.52 9.63 19.95
C GLY A 284 3.31 10.25 18.58
N TYR A 285 4.23 11.10 18.14
CA TYR A 285 4.13 11.87 16.90
C TYR A 285 5.54 12.21 16.36
N PRO A 286 5.66 12.50 15.04
CA PRO A 286 6.95 12.82 14.41
C PRO A 286 7.53 14.13 14.96
N ASN A 287 8.86 14.22 14.96
CA ASN A 287 9.57 15.42 15.39
C ASN A 287 9.39 16.58 14.40
N THR A 288 9.22 16.24 13.11
CA THR A 288 8.95 17.20 12.03
C THR A 288 7.70 16.76 11.29
N TRP A 289 6.71 17.63 11.23
CA TRP A 289 5.46 17.39 10.51
C TRP A 289 5.68 17.55 8.99
N LYS A 290 4.95 16.76 8.21
CA LYS A 290 4.98 16.88 6.75
C LYS A 290 4.44 18.24 6.32
N ASP A 291 5.10 18.84 5.34
CA ASP A 291 4.63 20.08 4.72
C ASP A 291 3.55 19.76 3.68
N LEU A 292 2.35 20.22 3.94
CA LEU A 292 1.19 20.07 3.05
C LEU A 292 0.87 21.37 2.29
N SER A 293 1.74 22.37 2.31
CA SER A 293 1.47 23.68 1.69
C SER A 293 1.22 23.61 0.18
N ALA A 294 1.81 22.60 -0.49
CA ALA A 294 1.59 22.36 -1.92
C ALA A 294 0.32 21.53 -2.23
N LEU A 295 -0.33 20.97 -1.21
CA LEU A 295 -1.58 20.24 -1.39
C LEU A 295 -2.74 21.23 -1.54
N THR A 296 -3.42 21.17 -2.68
CA THR A 296 -4.55 22.04 -2.99
C THR A 296 -5.87 21.26 -2.92
N ILE A 297 -6.78 21.71 -2.06
CA ILE A 297 -8.18 21.29 -2.01
C ILE A 297 -9.04 22.47 -2.46
N ASP A 298 -9.84 22.26 -3.49
CA ASP A 298 -10.67 23.30 -4.09
C ASP A 298 -12.16 22.96 -3.89
N PRO A 299 -12.92 23.76 -3.13
CA PRO A 299 -14.34 23.51 -2.90
C PRO A 299 -15.22 23.66 -4.15
N GLN A 300 -14.69 24.24 -5.25
CA GLN A 300 -15.39 24.33 -6.53
C GLN A 300 -15.22 23.07 -7.39
N LYS A 301 -14.27 22.19 -7.03
CA LYS A 301 -14.05 20.91 -7.72
C LYS A 301 -14.91 19.82 -7.10
N SER A 302 -15.15 18.77 -7.90
CA SER A 302 -15.80 17.55 -7.40
C SER A 302 -14.95 16.86 -6.30
N TYR A 303 -15.58 16.02 -5.53
CA TYR A 303 -14.90 15.20 -4.52
C TYR A 303 -13.81 14.32 -5.16
N TYR A 304 -14.12 13.72 -6.31
CA TYR A 304 -13.15 12.90 -7.06
C TYR A 304 -11.93 13.71 -7.51
N GLU A 305 -12.10 14.91 -8.04
CA GLU A 305 -10.98 15.76 -8.44
C GLU A 305 -10.10 16.19 -7.27
N ASN A 306 -10.70 16.46 -6.10
CA ASN A 306 -9.95 16.74 -4.87
C ASN A 306 -9.17 15.51 -4.37
N MET A 307 -9.79 14.32 -4.45
CA MET A 307 -9.08 13.07 -4.17
C MET A 307 -7.89 12.87 -5.10
N LEU A 308 -8.05 13.10 -6.40
CA LEU A 308 -6.96 13.04 -7.38
C LEU A 308 -5.83 14.02 -7.05
N SER A 309 -6.16 15.25 -6.61
CA SER A 309 -5.16 16.20 -6.12
C SER A 309 -4.34 15.63 -4.96
N CYS A 310 -4.99 15.02 -3.97
CA CYS A 310 -4.30 14.40 -2.84
C CYS A 310 -3.36 13.28 -3.27
N VAL A 311 -3.84 12.37 -4.11
CA VAL A 311 -3.03 11.22 -4.54
C VAL A 311 -1.86 11.67 -5.43
N THR A 312 -2.07 12.66 -6.30
CA THR A 312 -0.99 13.26 -7.10
C THR A 312 0.08 13.88 -6.20
N PHE A 313 -0.34 14.64 -5.17
CA PHE A 313 0.58 15.20 -4.19
C PHE A 313 1.44 14.12 -3.51
N TRP A 314 0.80 13.07 -2.98
CA TRP A 314 1.52 12.00 -2.29
C TRP A 314 2.43 11.18 -3.18
N SER A 315 2.03 10.94 -4.44
CA SER A 315 2.88 10.24 -5.39
C SER A 315 4.12 11.06 -5.76
N ASN A 316 3.96 12.36 -6.00
CA ASN A 316 5.08 13.25 -6.27
C ASN A 316 6.02 13.35 -5.06
N GLU A 317 5.47 13.48 -3.85
CA GLU A 317 6.23 13.51 -2.60
C GLU A 317 7.02 12.21 -2.41
N ALA A 318 6.40 11.05 -2.65
CA ALA A 318 7.07 9.76 -2.55
C ALA A 318 8.22 9.61 -3.55
N ILE A 319 8.02 10.03 -4.81
CA ILE A 319 9.08 10.02 -5.82
C ILE A 319 10.19 10.99 -5.41
N GLU A 320 9.84 12.22 -5.06
CA GLU A 320 10.81 13.26 -4.69
C GLU A 320 11.64 12.84 -3.47
N LYS A 321 11.03 12.26 -2.44
CA LYS A 321 11.72 11.88 -1.21
C LYS A 321 12.52 10.59 -1.29
N LYS A 322 12.18 9.67 -2.20
CA LYS A 322 12.75 8.32 -2.21
C LYS A 322 13.62 8.03 -3.44
N ALA A 323 13.28 8.58 -4.61
CA ALA A 323 13.99 8.24 -5.84
C ALA A 323 15.47 8.67 -5.79
N GLY A 324 16.37 7.68 -5.81
CA GLY A 324 17.82 7.90 -5.74
C GLY A 324 18.32 8.47 -4.42
N LYS A 325 17.52 8.45 -3.34
CA LYS A 325 17.87 9.04 -2.04
C LYS A 325 18.07 7.99 -0.96
N PRO A 326 18.85 8.34 0.09
CA PRO A 326 18.92 7.52 1.30
C PRO A 326 17.56 7.30 1.94
N VAL A 327 17.45 6.22 2.71
CA VAL A 327 16.26 5.95 3.53
C VAL A 327 16.16 6.99 4.64
N ASP A 328 15.02 7.65 4.73
CA ASP A 328 14.70 8.57 5.82
C ASP A 328 14.19 7.76 7.02
N ARG A 329 15.00 7.67 8.08
CA ARG A 329 14.59 6.98 9.31
C ARG A 329 13.59 7.75 10.15
N ASP A 330 13.35 9.03 9.86
CA ASP A 330 12.32 9.84 10.54
C ASP A 330 10.95 9.69 9.88
N GLU A 331 10.83 9.05 8.71
CA GLU A 331 9.53 8.77 8.06
C GLU A 331 8.66 7.87 8.92
N TRP A 332 7.43 8.30 9.22
CA TRP A 332 6.42 7.52 9.92
C TRP A 332 5.52 6.77 8.94
N HIS A 333 5.27 5.48 9.22
CA HIS A 333 4.41 4.62 8.39
C HIS A 333 2.99 4.49 8.95
N MET A 334 2.69 5.15 10.06
CA MET A 334 1.36 5.28 10.67
C MET A 334 1.15 6.71 11.09
N THR A 335 -0.10 7.18 11.01
CA THR A 335 -0.47 8.51 11.53
C THR A 335 -0.48 8.51 13.07
N PRO A 336 -0.28 9.65 13.73
CA PRO A 336 -0.23 9.72 15.19
C PRO A 336 -1.50 9.25 15.89
N GLN A 337 -2.67 9.39 15.29
CA GLN A 337 -3.95 8.95 15.86
C GLN A 337 -4.26 7.46 15.61
N THR A 338 -3.40 6.73 14.91
CA THR A 338 -3.57 5.30 14.66
C THR A 338 -3.49 4.48 15.95
N VAL A 339 -4.51 3.66 16.22
CA VAL A 339 -4.51 2.71 17.35
C VAL A 339 -3.82 1.42 16.93
N ASN A 340 -2.50 1.48 16.81
CA ASN A 340 -1.63 0.37 16.43
C ASN A 340 -0.17 0.72 16.77
N ALA A 341 0.74 -0.22 16.51
CA ALA A 341 2.19 -0.07 16.60
C ALA A 341 2.86 -0.91 15.52
N TYR A 342 4.11 -0.61 15.17
CA TYR A 342 4.86 -1.43 14.22
C TYR A 342 6.34 -1.55 14.58
N TYR A 343 6.96 -2.61 14.10
CA TYR A 343 8.41 -2.75 13.97
C TYR A 343 8.79 -2.88 12.49
N ASN A 344 9.76 -2.08 12.06
CA ASN A 344 10.30 -2.15 10.71
C ASN A 344 11.73 -2.74 10.75
N PRO A 345 11.96 -3.95 10.22
CA PRO A 345 13.27 -4.59 10.27
C PRO A 345 14.31 -3.92 9.38
N THR A 346 13.93 -3.25 8.29
CA THR A 346 14.88 -2.58 7.39
C THR A 346 15.52 -1.34 8.00
N THR A 347 14.78 -0.62 8.83
CA THR A 347 15.27 0.55 9.58
C THR A 347 15.64 0.24 11.04
N ASN A 348 15.35 -0.99 11.51
CA ASN A 348 15.49 -1.42 12.90
C ASN A 348 14.78 -0.44 13.86
N GLU A 349 13.52 -0.13 13.57
CA GLU A 349 12.74 0.83 14.32
C GLU A 349 11.45 0.26 14.89
N ILE A 350 11.02 0.82 16.03
CA ILE A 350 9.71 0.59 16.62
C ILE A 350 8.96 1.91 16.71
N CYS A 351 7.67 1.86 16.41
CA CYS A 351 6.81 3.04 16.45
C CYS A 351 5.56 2.79 17.27
N PHE A 352 5.30 3.68 18.22
CA PHE A 352 4.09 3.73 19.03
C PHE A 352 3.37 5.07 18.80
N PRO A 353 2.41 5.16 17.89
CA PRO A 353 1.60 6.36 17.69
C PRO A 353 0.84 6.77 18.95
N ALA A 354 0.50 8.07 19.07
CA ALA A 354 -0.25 8.60 20.19
C ALA A 354 -1.60 7.92 20.40
N GLY A 355 -2.22 7.42 19.33
CA GLY A 355 -3.51 6.74 19.39
C GLY A 355 -3.51 5.45 20.20
N ILE A 356 -2.42 4.65 20.15
CA ILE A 356 -2.30 3.44 20.98
C ILE A 356 -1.87 3.78 22.41
N LEU A 357 -1.26 4.96 22.65
CA LEU A 357 -0.80 5.41 23.95
C LEU A 357 -1.91 6.12 24.72
N GLN A 358 -3.06 5.49 24.80
CA GLN A 358 -4.28 5.90 25.49
C GLN A 358 -4.86 4.69 26.25
N TYR A 359 -5.78 4.97 27.19
CA TYR A 359 -6.53 3.89 27.83
C TYR A 359 -7.24 3.00 26.82
N PRO A 360 -7.26 1.69 27.02
CA PRO A 360 -6.71 0.92 28.15
C PRO A 360 -5.25 0.45 27.97
N PHE A 361 -4.58 0.80 26.88
CA PHE A 361 -3.24 0.31 26.51
C PHE A 361 -2.10 1.00 27.26
N PHE A 362 -2.27 2.28 27.58
CA PHE A 362 -1.26 3.08 28.27
C PHE A 362 -1.89 4.06 29.27
N ASP A 363 -1.37 4.07 30.49
CA ASP A 363 -1.68 5.06 31.51
C ASP A 363 -0.39 5.78 31.95
N PRO A 364 -0.22 7.08 31.66
CA PRO A 364 0.98 7.81 32.03
C PRO A 364 1.18 7.96 33.54
N LYS A 365 0.19 7.58 34.35
CA LYS A 365 0.23 7.64 35.82
C LYS A 365 0.43 6.29 36.48
N ALA A 366 0.37 5.20 35.69
CA ALA A 366 0.57 3.86 36.23
C ALA A 366 2.06 3.60 36.53
N ASP A 367 2.30 2.61 37.38
CA ASP A 367 3.61 2.01 37.57
C ASP A 367 4.06 1.29 36.29
N ASP A 368 5.38 1.17 36.08
CA ASP A 368 5.95 0.50 34.88
C ASP A 368 5.84 -1.03 34.98
N ALA A 369 5.56 -1.59 36.13
CA ALA A 369 5.49 -3.03 36.36
C ALA A 369 4.11 -3.65 36.09
#